data_7edbe59dc5210934f5f1c4c6b3f1dafd
#
_entry.id   7edbe59dc5210934f5f1c4c6b3f1dafd
#
_cell.length_a   1.000
_cell.length_b   1.000
_cell.length_c   1.000
_cell.angle_alpha   90.00
_cell.angle_beta   90.00
_cell.angle_gamma   90.00
#
_symmetry.space_group_name_H-M   'P 1'
#
loop_
_entity.id
_entity.type
_entity.pdbx_description
1 polymer ?
#
loop_
_entity_poly.entity_id
_entity_poly.type
_entity_poly.pdbx_seq_one_letter_code
_entity_poly.pdbx_strand_id
1 'polypeptide(L)'
;PWALRHAFNAFDAWPVNIGFLGRGSSSHDAPLIEALAEGGASGFKVHEDMGAHTRALDTALRVAEEHDVQVALHSDGLNECLSVEDTLRVLEGRTIHAFHIEGCGGGHVPNVLKMAGVPNVIGSSTNPTLPFGRDAVAEHYGMIVSVHDLKTDLPGDAAMARDRIRAGTMGAEDVLHDLGAIGITSSDAQGMGRAGETVRRTFAMAGKMKAELGPMEGDSEGDDNARVLRYMAKLTINPAIAHGLSHEVGSIEAGKLADIVLWRPEFFGAKPQLVLKSGFPAYGVVGDPNAATDTCEPLVLGPQFGAHGATAADISVAFVAQVALDQGNDKMPTRRRRVAVRGTRGIGPADLRLNSRTGSIDVDQATGLVTLDGDPVRSEPADSVSLNRLYFL
;
A
#
# COMPACT_ATOMS: atom_id res chain seq x y z
N PRO A 1 -1.42 22.33 -7.85
CA PRO A 1 -2.91 22.29 -7.87
C PRO A 1 -3.48 21.84 -9.22
N TRP A 2 -2.99 22.39 -10.34
CA TRP A 2 -3.54 22.12 -11.68
C TRP A 2 -3.61 20.61 -12.02
N ALA A 3 -2.51 19.88 -11.85
CA ALA A 3 -2.46 18.44 -12.15
C ALA A 3 -3.41 17.62 -11.26
N LEU A 4 -3.48 17.93 -9.96
CA LEU A 4 -4.39 17.26 -9.02
C LEU A 4 -5.86 17.46 -9.43
N ARG A 5 -6.24 18.68 -9.78
CA ARG A 5 -7.61 19.00 -10.23
C ARG A 5 -7.98 18.26 -11.51
N HIS A 6 -7.05 18.14 -12.46
CA HIS A 6 -7.28 17.36 -13.68
C HIS A 6 -7.38 15.86 -13.39
N ALA A 7 -6.58 15.34 -12.44
CA ALA A 7 -6.68 13.95 -12.00
C ALA A 7 -8.06 13.65 -11.39
N PHE A 8 -8.59 14.51 -10.51
CA PHE A 8 -9.94 14.34 -9.98
C PHE A 8 -11.00 14.27 -11.09
N ASN A 9 -10.93 15.17 -12.07
CA ASN A 9 -11.86 15.16 -13.20
C ASN A 9 -11.74 13.88 -14.05
N ALA A 10 -10.53 13.43 -14.31
CA ALA A 10 -10.28 12.21 -15.10
C ALA A 10 -10.86 10.95 -14.42
N PHE A 11 -10.79 10.89 -13.09
CA PHE A 11 -11.29 9.75 -12.33
C PHE A 11 -12.82 9.73 -12.17
N ASP A 12 -13.55 10.78 -12.53
CA ASP A 12 -15.00 10.80 -12.43
C ASP A 12 -15.70 9.72 -13.28
N ALA A 13 -15.00 9.20 -14.29
CA ALA A 13 -15.50 8.08 -15.09
C ALA A 13 -15.38 6.69 -14.42
N TRP A 14 -14.71 6.58 -13.27
CA TRP A 14 -14.43 5.30 -12.61
C TRP A 14 -15.18 5.17 -11.27
N PRO A 15 -15.85 4.04 -10.99
CA PRO A 15 -16.60 3.82 -9.75
C PRO A 15 -15.67 3.43 -8.59
N VAL A 16 -14.72 4.28 -8.26
CA VAL A 16 -13.73 4.08 -7.19
C VAL A 16 -13.66 5.30 -6.29
N ASN A 17 -13.47 5.09 -5.00
CA ASN A 17 -13.13 6.20 -4.11
C ASN A 17 -11.68 6.60 -4.35
N ILE A 18 -11.40 7.88 -4.33
CA ILE A 18 -10.06 8.40 -4.61
C ILE A 18 -9.63 9.43 -3.57
N GLY A 19 -8.32 9.48 -3.33
CA GLY A 19 -7.64 10.58 -2.67
C GLY A 19 -6.25 10.69 -3.29
N PHE A 20 -5.82 11.89 -3.63
CA PHE A 20 -4.52 12.12 -4.22
C PHE A 20 -3.57 12.69 -3.20
N LEU A 21 -2.34 12.18 -3.18
CA LEU A 21 -1.26 12.78 -2.43
C LEU A 21 -0.58 13.86 -3.28
N GLY A 22 -0.37 15.02 -2.69
CA GLY A 22 0.44 16.08 -3.28
C GLY A 22 1.93 15.74 -3.18
N ARG A 23 2.76 16.39 -4.00
CA ARG A 23 4.21 16.28 -3.89
C ARG A 23 4.68 16.88 -2.58
N GLY A 24 5.27 16.05 -1.70
CA GLY A 24 5.75 16.45 -0.37
C GLY A 24 7.19 16.98 -0.34
N SER A 25 7.97 16.82 -1.43
CA SER A 25 9.38 17.21 -1.50
C SER A 25 9.52 18.72 -1.70
N SER A 26 9.30 19.48 -0.63
CA SER A 26 9.45 20.94 -0.59
C SER A 26 10.08 21.41 0.71
N SER A 27 11.03 22.34 0.62
CA SER A 27 11.63 23.00 1.79
C SER A 27 10.83 24.22 2.27
N HIS A 28 9.70 24.51 1.64
CA HIS A 28 8.81 25.63 1.94
C HIS A 28 7.36 25.15 2.12
N ASP A 29 6.64 25.77 3.03
CA ASP A 29 5.25 25.42 3.37
C ASP A 29 4.27 25.78 2.25
N ALA A 30 4.43 26.93 1.64
CA ALA A 30 3.45 27.49 0.72
C ALA A 30 3.04 26.53 -0.42
N PRO A 31 3.97 25.84 -1.13
CA PRO A 31 3.57 24.88 -2.15
C PRO A 31 2.81 23.68 -1.61
N LEU A 32 3.09 23.27 -0.36
CA LEU A 32 2.39 22.16 0.29
C LEU A 32 0.97 22.57 0.68
N ILE A 33 0.82 23.73 1.29
CA ILE A 33 -0.50 24.30 1.64
C ILE A 33 -1.35 24.51 0.38
N GLU A 34 -0.75 25.04 -0.69
CA GLU A 34 -1.43 25.20 -1.97
C GLU A 34 -1.90 23.88 -2.57
N ALA A 35 -1.08 22.81 -2.45
CA ALA A 35 -1.46 21.46 -2.91
C ALA A 35 -2.68 20.92 -2.14
N LEU A 36 -2.75 21.16 -0.82
CA LEU A 36 -3.90 20.79 -0.01
C LEU A 36 -5.13 21.66 -0.35
N ALA A 37 -4.99 22.97 -0.21
CA ALA A 37 -6.08 23.92 -0.25
C ALA A 37 -6.69 24.09 -1.66
N GLU A 38 -5.84 24.25 -2.67
CA GLU A 38 -6.26 24.50 -4.04
C GLU A 38 -6.27 23.24 -4.92
N GLY A 39 -5.34 22.31 -4.64
CA GLY A 39 -5.23 21.05 -5.37
C GLY A 39 -6.16 19.96 -4.87
N GLY A 40 -6.63 20.06 -3.62
CA GLY A 40 -7.46 19.05 -2.98
C GLY A 40 -6.69 17.79 -2.59
N ALA A 41 -5.36 17.89 -2.41
CA ALA A 41 -4.59 16.74 -1.92
C ALA A 41 -5.11 16.28 -0.55
N SER A 42 -5.09 14.96 -0.31
CA SER A 42 -5.46 14.34 0.96
C SER A 42 -4.26 14.08 1.87
N GLY A 43 -3.06 14.46 1.43
CA GLY A 43 -1.80 14.26 2.12
C GLY A 43 -0.63 14.48 1.19
N PHE A 44 0.55 14.01 1.59
CA PHE A 44 1.77 14.20 0.82
C PHE A 44 2.49 12.89 0.52
N LYS A 45 3.11 12.80 -0.65
CA LYS A 45 4.14 11.83 -0.98
C LYS A 45 5.50 12.48 -0.97
N VAL A 46 6.39 11.96 -0.13
CA VAL A 46 7.81 12.32 -0.11
C VAL A 46 8.60 11.17 -0.71
N HIS A 47 9.50 11.49 -1.63
CA HIS A 47 10.35 10.54 -2.31
C HIS A 47 11.80 10.99 -2.12
N GLU A 48 12.57 10.28 -1.32
CA GLU A 48 13.89 10.75 -0.88
C GLU A 48 14.90 10.81 -2.01
N ASP A 49 14.88 9.85 -2.96
CA ASP A 49 15.77 9.84 -4.13
C ASP A 49 15.44 10.92 -5.16
N MET A 50 14.25 11.52 -5.10
CA MET A 50 13.83 12.63 -5.96
C MET A 50 14.09 14.00 -5.35
N GLY A 51 15.08 14.11 -4.47
CA GLY A 51 15.53 15.37 -3.89
C GLY A 51 14.83 15.77 -2.60
N ALA A 52 14.18 14.84 -1.91
CA ALA A 52 13.74 15.06 -0.54
C ALA A 52 14.94 14.88 0.40
N HIS A 53 15.25 15.89 1.15
CA HIS A 53 16.27 15.89 2.19
C HIS A 53 15.67 16.28 3.53
N THR A 54 16.46 16.27 4.60
CA THR A 54 16.05 16.53 5.98
C THR A 54 15.02 17.65 6.11
N ARG A 55 15.29 18.81 5.53
CA ARG A 55 14.39 19.97 5.62
C ARG A 55 13.07 19.74 4.86
N ALA A 56 13.11 19.08 3.71
CA ALA A 56 11.90 18.83 2.93
C ALA A 56 10.97 17.84 3.66
N LEU A 57 11.54 16.76 4.22
CA LEU A 57 10.77 15.82 5.02
C LEU A 57 10.20 16.47 6.27
N ASP A 58 11.01 17.25 7.00
CA ASP A 58 10.54 18.00 8.16
C ASP A 58 9.41 18.98 7.82
N THR A 59 9.56 19.72 6.71
CA THR A 59 8.52 20.65 6.25
C THR A 59 7.22 19.93 5.94
N ALA A 60 7.28 18.79 5.23
CA ALA A 60 6.09 17.98 4.92
C ALA A 60 5.40 17.48 6.19
N LEU A 61 6.16 16.98 7.16
CA LEU A 61 5.63 16.50 8.44
C LEU A 61 5.00 17.64 9.24
N ARG A 62 5.62 18.79 9.32
CA ARG A 62 5.09 19.95 10.05
C ARG A 62 3.77 20.46 9.45
N VAL A 63 3.70 20.60 8.13
CA VAL A 63 2.44 20.97 7.45
C VAL A 63 1.38 19.88 7.62
N ALA A 64 1.79 18.61 7.63
CA ALA A 64 0.87 17.51 7.88
C ALA A 64 0.29 17.52 9.30
N GLU A 65 1.10 17.85 10.32
CA GLU A 65 0.63 18.04 11.70
C GLU A 65 -0.42 19.16 11.80
N GLU A 66 -0.20 20.27 11.10
CA GLU A 66 -1.10 21.42 11.12
C GLU A 66 -2.44 21.15 10.43
N HIS A 67 -2.45 20.32 9.37
CA HIS A 67 -3.62 20.09 8.54
C HIS A 67 -4.26 18.71 8.71
N ASP A 68 -3.79 17.90 9.66
CA ASP A 68 -4.25 16.52 9.91
C ASP A 68 -4.31 15.68 8.62
N VAL A 69 -3.17 15.60 7.93
CA VAL A 69 -3.02 14.79 6.72
C VAL A 69 -1.83 13.83 6.85
N GLN A 70 -1.83 12.74 6.08
CA GLN A 70 -0.75 11.76 6.13
C GLN A 70 0.42 12.15 5.23
N VAL A 71 1.62 11.77 5.66
CA VAL A 71 2.83 11.76 4.82
C VAL A 71 3.17 10.32 4.47
N ALA A 72 3.23 10.03 3.18
CA ALA A 72 3.66 8.76 2.64
C ALA A 72 5.11 8.87 2.16
N LEU A 73 5.99 8.06 2.74
CA LEU A 73 7.43 8.13 2.51
C LEU A 73 7.90 6.96 1.64
N HIS A 74 8.66 7.28 0.60
CA HIS A 74 9.59 6.37 -0.05
C HIS A 74 10.98 6.64 0.52
N SER A 75 11.51 5.70 1.32
CA SER A 75 12.74 5.91 2.06
C SER A 75 13.96 5.36 1.34
N ASP A 76 14.90 6.24 1.05
CA ASP A 76 16.23 5.92 0.50
C ASP A 76 17.36 6.43 1.40
N GLY A 77 17.10 6.52 2.72
CA GLY A 77 18.09 7.06 3.65
C GLY A 77 18.46 8.51 3.33
N LEU A 78 17.44 9.35 3.21
CA LEU A 78 17.58 10.75 2.85
C LEU A 78 18.44 10.97 1.59
N ASN A 79 17.87 10.50 0.46
CA ASN A 79 18.45 10.69 -0.86
C ASN A 79 19.67 9.79 -1.14
N GLU A 80 19.65 8.58 -0.56
CA GLU A 80 20.74 7.59 -0.65
C GLU A 80 22.10 8.07 -0.08
N CYS A 81 22.08 9.17 0.66
CA CYS A 81 23.29 9.75 1.23
C CYS A 81 23.45 9.51 2.72
N LEU A 82 22.37 9.11 3.41
CA LEU A 82 22.30 8.94 4.85
C LEU A 82 21.75 7.57 5.21
N SER A 83 21.72 7.27 6.51
CA SER A 83 21.18 6.00 7.02
C SER A 83 19.70 6.10 7.34
N VAL A 84 19.04 4.94 7.57
CA VAL A 84 17.67 4.92 8.06
C VAL A 84 17.52 5.64 9.42
N GLU A 85 18.57 5.61 10.24
CA GLU A 85 18.63 6.32 11.52
C GLU A 85 18.56 7.84 11.33
N ASP A 86 19.08 8.37 10.25
CA ASP A 86 18.96 9.80 9.92
C ASP A 86 17.53 10.15 9.54
N THR A 87 16.86 9.30 8.75
CA THR A 87 15.43 9.44 8.45
C THR A 87 14.61 9.41 9.75
N LEU A 88 14.82 8.41 10.60
CA LEU A 88 14.12 8.26 11.89
C LEU A 88 14.33 9.48 12.81
N ARG A 89 15.51 10.06 12.79
CA ARG A 89 15.82 11.28 13.58
C ARG A 89 14.98 12.47 13.11
N VAL A 90 14.78 12.61 11.79
CA VAL A 90 13.96 13.70 11.23
C VAL A 90 12.49 13.52 11.59
N LEU A 91 12.02 12.27 11.74
CA LEU A 91 10.63 12.03 12.13
C LEU A 91 10.29 12.61 13.51
N GLU A 92 11.23 12.61 14.45
CA GLU A 92 11.05 13.15 15.81
C GLU A 92 9.77 12.59 16.50
N GLY A 93 9.43 11.32 16.26
CA GLY A 93 8.24 10.68 16.79
C GLY A 93 6.92 11.04 16.10
N ARG A 94 6.96 11.86 15.05
CA ARG A 94 5.75 12.19 14.25
C ARG A 94 5.32 11.00 13.41
N THR A 95 4.02 10.85 13.22
CA THR A 95 3.43 9.77 12.41
C THR A 95 3.87 9.86 10.95
N ILE A 96 4.19 8.71 10.37
CA ILE A 96 4.48 8.58 8.94
C ILE A 96 4.03 7.22 8.41
N HIS A 97 3.62 7.15 7.14
CA HIS A 97 3.39 5.91 6.43
C HIS A 97 4.59 5.60 5.53
N ALA A 98 5.37 4.58 5.85
CA ALA A 98 6.53 4.15 5.08
C ALA A 98 6.14 3.04 4.10
N PHE A 99 6.37 3.27 2.80
CA PHE A 99 6.09 2.31 1.73
C PHE A 99 7.25 1.34 1.50
N HIS A 100 6.96 0.19 0.84
CA HIS A 100 7.92 -0.87 0.45
C HIS A 100 9.05 -1.05 1.48
N ILE A 101 8.61 -1.25 2.72
CA ILE A 101 9.45 -1.20 3.91
C ILE A 101 10.48 -2.34 4.00
N GLU A 102 10.36 -3.37 3.15
CA GLU A 102 11.32 -4.47 3.06
C GLU A 102 12.66 -4.05 2.43
N GLY A 103 12.69 -2.92 1.74
CA GLY A 103 13.90 -2.30 1.22
C GLY A 103 14.41 -2.80 -0.12
N CYS A 104 13.65 -3.63 -0.83
CA CYS A 104 14.01 -4.07 -2.19
C CYS A 104 13.11 -3.45 -3.25
N GLY A 105 11.83 -3.21 -2.92
CA GLY A 105 10.81 -2.75 -3.85
C GLY A 105 10.89 -1.27 -4.21
N GLY A 106 11.75 -0.50 -3.59
CA GLY A 106 11.86 0.93 -3.84
C GLY A 106 12.91 1.58 -2.96
N GLY A 107 12.84 1.40 -1.66
CA GLY A 107 13.84 1.90 -0.73
C GLY A 107 15.18 1.18 -0.89
N HIS A 108 16.28 1.93 -0.93
CA HIS A 108 17.60 1.36 -1.21
C HIS A 108 18.49 1.24 0.02
N VAL A 109 17.94 1.62 1.16
CA VAL A 109 18.64 1.47 2.44
C VAL A 109 18.57 0.00 2.88
N PRO A 110 19.71 -0.67 3.10
CA PRO A 110 19.75 -2.10 3.41
C PRO A 110 18.93 -2.51 4.64
N ASN A 111 18.77 -1.60 5.59
CA ASN A 111 18.12 -1.84 6.87
C ASN A 111 16.81 -1.07 7.04
N VAL A 112 16.17 -0.62 5.96
CA VAL A 112 14.91 0.16 6.05
C VAL A 112 13.79 -0.60 6.76
N LEU A 113 13.79 -1.92 6.71
CA LEU A 113 12.84 -2.79 7.40
C LEU A 113 12.79 -2.54 8.93
N LYS A 114 13.87 -2.00 9.51
CA LYS A 114 13.92 -1.55 10.90
C LYS A 114 12.82 -0.55 11.24
N MET A 115 12.36 0.23 10.26
CA MET A 115 11.29 1.21 10.45
C MET A 115 9.95 0.54 10.83
N ALA A 116 9.70 -0.71 10.46
CA ALA A 116 8.47 -1.43 10.79
C ALA A 116 8.30 -1.68 12.31
N GLY A 117 9.40 -1.65 13.08
CA GLY A 117 9.37 -1.80 14.53
C GLY A 117 9.10 -0.50 15.31
N VAL A 118 9.10 0.64 14.62
CA VAL A 118 9.07 1.96 15.26
C VAL A 118 7.63 2.40 15.56
N PRO A 119 7.31 2.84 16.80
CA PRO A 119 5.93 3.06 17.24
C PRO A 119 5.11 4.10 16.47
N ASN A 120 5.76 5.05 15.81
CA ASN A 120 5.12 6.11 15.03
C ASN A 120 5.21 5.90 13.51
N VAL A 121 5.74 4.75 13.06
CA VAL A 121 5.87 4.41 11.65
C VAL A 121 4.87 3.32 11.28
N ILE A 122 3.96 3.63 10.39
CA ILE A 122 3.06 2.66 9.80
C ILE A 122 3.73 2.08 8.56
N GLY A 123 4.12 0.81 8.62
CA GLY A 123 4.79 0.14 7.51
C GLY A 123 3.83 -0.49 6.51
N SER A 124 4.16 -0.39 5.22
CA SER A 124 3.49 -1.14 4.17
C SER A 124 4.47 -1.82 3.23
N SER A 125 4.05 -2.98 2.74
CA SER A 125 4.72 -3.70 1.67
C SER A 125 4.05 -3.46 0.34
N THR A 126 4.80 -3.62 -0.74
CA THR A 126 4.27 -3.60 -2.10
C THR A 126 4.23 -5.00 -2.69
N ASN A 127 3.32 -5.24 -3.62
CA ASN A 127 3.02 -6.61 -4.05
C ASN A 127 4.13 -7.36 -4.83
N PRO A 128 5.14 -6.75 -5.45
CA PRO A 128 6.16 -7.50 -6.17
C PRO A 128 6.96 -8.48 -5.34
N THR A 129 7.22 -8.16 -4.06
CA THR A 129 7.99 -9.03 -3.16
C THR A 129 7.14 -10.12 -2.50
N LEU A 130 5.81 -10.02 -2.60
CA LEU A 130 4.84 -10.87 -1.89
C LEU A 130 4.20 -11.94 -2.79
N PRO A 131 4.11 -13.20 -2.31
CA PRO A 131 4.93 -13.79 -1.26
C PRO A 131 6.34 -14.07 -1.77
N PHE A 132 7.31 -14.23 -0.87
CA PHE A 132 8.67 -14.61 -1.21
C PHE A 132 8.69 -16.00 -1.85
N GLY A 133 8.98 -16.03 -3.14
CA GLY A 133 9.03 -17.24 -3.95
C GLY A 133 10.40 -17.47 -4.55
N ARG A 134 10.64 -18.67 -5.08
CA ARG A 134 11.92 -19.10 -5.65
C ARG A 134 12.49 -18.12 -6.67
N ASP A 135 11.65 -17.55 -7.50
CA ASP A 135 12.05 -16.66 -8.58
C ASP A 135 11.99 -15.16 -8.21
N ALA A 136 11.58 -14.83 -6.97
CA ALA A 136 11.34 -13.45 -6.53
C ALA A 136 12.58 -12.54 -6.72
N VAL A 137 13.77 -13.03 -6.40
CA VAL A 137 15.02 -12.28 -6.57
C VAL A 137 15.30 -11.98 -8.05
N ALA A 138 15.09 -12.95 -8.93
CA ALA A 138 15.33 -12.80 -10.37
C ALA A 138 14.30 -11.86 -11.02
N GLU A 139 13.01 -12.00 -10.64
CA GLU A 139 11.95 -11.09 -11.08
C GLU A 139 12.24 -9.66 -10.63
N HIS A 140 12.65 -9.49 -9.39
CA HIS A 140 12.94 -8.17 -8.82
C HIS A 140 14.14 -7.51 -9.50
N TYR A 141 15.19 -8.27 -9.80
CA TYR A 141 16.32 -7.77 -10.59
C TYR A 141 15.86 -7.20 -11.94
N GLY A 142 15.05 -7.96 -12.68
CA GLY A 142 14.50 -7.49 -13.96
C GLY A 142 13.64 -6.22 -13.82
N MET A 143 12.88 -6.12 -12.75
CA MET A 143 12.05 -4.94 -12.46
C MET A 143 12.90 -3.70 -12.14
N ILE A 144 13.92 -3.83 -11.29
CA ILE A 144 14.84 -2.73 -10.95
C ILE A 144 15.55 -2.22 -12.21
N VAL A 145 16.09 -3.13 -13.02
CA VAL A 145 16.73 -2.77 -14.29
C VAL A 145 15.79 -1.98 -15.18
N SER A 146 14.55 -2.44 -15.31
CA SER A 146 13.56 -1.80 -16.19
C SER A 146 13.10 -0.43 -15.67
N VAL A 147 12.79 -0.34 -14.38
CA VAL A 147 12.22 0.90 -13.77
C VAL A 147 13.27 2.02 -13.69
N HIS A 148 14.53 1.67 -13.44
CA HIS A 148 15.62 2.65 -13.36
C HIS A 148 16.37 2.86 -14.68
N ASP A 149 15.90 2.25 -15.78
CA ASP A 149 16.56 2.30 -17.11
C ASP A 149 18.05 1.93 -17.06
N LEU A 150 18.39 0.93 -16.20
CA LEU A 150 19.76 0.48 -16.04
C LEU A 150 20.23 -0.32 -17.27
N LYS A 151 21.50 -0.23 -17.56
CA LYS A 151 22.14 -0.94 -18.69
C LYS A 151 22.95 -2.12 -18.14
N THR A 152 22.45 -3.33 -18.32
CA THR A 152 23.06 -4.54 -17.75
C THR A 152 24.42 -4.90 -18.32
N ASP A 153 24.80 -4.34 -19.47
CA ASP A 153 26.12 -4.41 -20.06
C ASP A 153 27.14 -3.47 -19.40
N LEU A 154 26.68 -2.53 -18.58
CA LEU A 154 27.53 -1.68 -17.76
C LEU A 154 27.72 -2.32 -16.37
N PRO A 155 28.98 -2.67 -15.99
CA PRO A 155 29.21 -3.35 -14.72
C PRO A 155 28.70 -2.59 -13.47
N GLY A 156 28.76 -1.25 -13.50
CA GLY A 156 28.24 -0.40 -12.42
C GLY A 156 26.73 -0.51 -12.23
N ASP A 157 25.98 -0.45 -13.34
CA ASP A 157 24.51 -0.55 -13.32
C ASP A 157 24.06 -1.95 -12.88
N ALA A 158 24.73 -2.98 -13.38
CA ALA A 158 24.43 -4.36 -12.99
C ALA A 158 24.75 -4.61 -11.51
N ALA A 159 25.82 -4.04 -10.98
CA ALA A 159 26.14 -4.12 -9.55
C ALA A 159 25.10 -3.40 -8.71
N MET A 160 24.74 -2.16 -9.07
CA MET A 160 23.71 -1.37 -8.42
C MET A 160 22.36 -2.11 -8.32
N ALA A 161 21.93 -2.74 -9.41
CA ALA A 161 20.71 -3.53 -9.40
C ALA A 161 20.77 -4.73 -8.45
N ARG A 162 21.91 -5.43 -8.37
CA ARG A 162 22.07 -6.56 -7.47
C ARG A 162 22.16 -6.16 -6.00
N ASP A 163 22.82 -5.05 -5.70
CA ASP A 163 23.05 -4.59 -4.33
C ASP A 163 21.73 -4.13 -3.65
N ARG A 164 20.70 -3.84 -4.45
CA ARG A 164 19.38 -3.46 -3.96
C ARG A 164 18.52 -4.64 -3.52
N ILE A 165 18.86 -5.87 -3.91
CA ILE A 165 18.01 -7.04 -3.68
C ILE A 165 18.59 -7.90 -2.56
N ARG A 166 17.76 -8.17 -1.56
CA ARG A 166 18.14 -8.96 -0.39
C ARG A 166 17.07 -10.01 -0.12
N ALA A 167 17.39 -11.26 -0.45
CA ALA A 167 16.51 -12.40 -0.19
C ALA A 167 16.11 -12.51 1.30
N GLY A 168 17.03 -12.17 2.21
CA GLY A 168 16.77 -12.20 3.65
C GLY A 168 15.65 -11.26 4.10
N THR A 169 15.65 -10.02 3.60
CA THR A 169 14.58 -9.06 3.95
C THR A 169 13.25 -9.42 3.28
N MET A 170 13.26 -9.94 2.04
CA MET A 170 12.06 -10.48 1.38
C MET A 170 11.44 -11.65 2.14
N GLY A 171 12.28 -12.59 2.63
CA GLY A 171 11.78 -13.71 3.42
C GLY A 171 11.27 -13.29 4.80
N ALA A 172 11.95 -12.34 5.44
CA ALA A 172 11.51 -11.79 6.71
C ALA A 172 10.19 -11.00 6.59
N GLU A 173 9.96 -10.33 5.47
CA GLU A 173 8.75 -9.58 5.18
C GLU A 173 7.49 -10.43 5.35
N ASP A 174 7.45 -11.64 4.76
CA ASP A 174 6.30 -12.55 4.87
C ASP A 174 5.97 -12.87 6.33
N VAL A 175 7.00 -13.17 7.13
CA VAL A 175 6.83 -13.50 8.55
C VAL A 175 6.37 -12.29 9.36
N LEU A 176 6.96 -11.11 9.12
CA LEU A 176 6.55 -9.87 9.79
C LEU A 176 5.11 -9.49 9.46
N HIS A 177 4.63 -9.81 8.26
CA HIS A 177 3.20 -9.71 7.94
C HIS A 177 2.37 -10.66 8.77
N ASP A 178 2.75 -11.92 8.91
CA ASP A 178 1.97 -12.91 9.65
C ASP A 178 1.96 -12.62 11.15
N LEU A 179 3.06 -12.09 11.68
CA LEU A 179 3.15 -11.60 13.07
C LEU A 179 2.39 -10.30 13.31
N GLY A 180 1.98 -9.59 12.26
CA GLY A 180 1.25 -8.32 12.35
C GLY A 180 2.13 -7.10 12.62
N ALA A 181 3.43 -7.17 12.34
CA ALA A 181 4.35 -6.04 12.43
C ALA A 181 4.28 -5.12 11.20
N ILE A 182 3.98 -5.68 10.01
CA ILE A 182 3.67 -4.88 8.82
C ILE A 182 2.16 -4.91 8.63
N GLY A 183 1.53 -3.74 8.72
CA GLY A 183 0.08 -3.61 8.84
C GLY A 183 -0.68 -3.40 7.55
N ILE A 184 -0.02 -3.12 6.43
CA ILE A 184 -0.64 -2.75 5.16
C ILE A 184 0.06 -3.47 4.00
N THR A 185 -0.73 -3.89 3.00
CA THR A 185 -0.25 -4.28 1.68
C THR A 185 -0.76 -3.31 0.63
N SER A 186 0.11 -2.88 -0.27
CA SER A 186 -0.18 -1.93 -1.33
C SER A 186 0.31 -2.43 -2.69
N SER A 187 -0.02 -1.72 -3.75
CA SER A 187 0.34 -2.16 -5.10
C SER A 187 1.65 -1.60 -5.59
N ASP A 188 1.95 -0.35 -5.27
CA ASP A 188 2.98 0.44 -5.93
C ASP A 188 2.85 0.43 -7.46
N ALA A 189 1.59 0.54 -7.93
CA ALA A 189 1.28 0.46 -9.35
C ALA A 189 2.09 1.47 -10.15
N GLN A 190 2.69 1.02 -11.25
CA GLN A 190 3.57 1.76 -12.17
C GLN A 190 4.94 2.13 -11.59
N GLY A 191 5.23 1.79 -10.36
CA GLY A 191 6.44 2.27 -9.81
C GLY A 191 7.26 1.35 -8.93
N MET A 192 6.97 0.15 -8.74
CA MET A 192 7.23 -1.26 -9.11
C MET A 192 6.15 -2.18 -8.56
N GLY A 193 4.97 -2.20 -9.17
CA GLY A 193 3.90 -3.10 -8.76
C GLY A 193 2.68 -3.07 -9.67
N ARG A 194 1.68 -3.89 -9.32
CA ARG A 194 0.48 -4.09 -10.14
C ARG A 194 -0.76 -4.06 -9.26
N ALA A 195 -1.62 -3.07 -9.46
CA ALA A 195 -2.84 -2.89 -8.66
C ALA A 195 -3.72 -4.15 -8.63
N GLY A 196 -3.92 -4.79 -9.77
CA GLY A 196 -4.77 -5.99 -9.90
C GLY A 196 -4.26 -7.23 -9.16
N GLU A 197 -2.99 -7.26 -8.76
CA GLU A 197 -2.40 -8.40 -8.06
C GLU A 197 -2.42 -8.27 -6.53
N THR A 198 -2.71 -7.10 -6.00
CA THR A 198 -2.51 -6.82 -4.57
C THR A 198 -3.31 -7.75 -3.67
N VAL A 199 -4.61 -7.91 -3.94
CA VAL A 199 -5.48 -8.77 -3.12
C VAL A 199 -5.01 -10.24 -3.21
N ARG A 200 -4.80 -10.74 -4.41
CA ARG A 200 -4.39 -12.11 -4.65
C ARG A 200 -3.05 -12.45 -3.98
N ARG A 201 -2.04 -11.60 -4.15
CA ARG A 201 -0.71 -11.82 -3.57
C ARG A 201 -0.74 -11.76 -2.04
N THR A 202 -1.56 -10.89 -1.46
CA THR A 202 -1.78 -10.82 -0.01
C THR A 202 -2.32 -12.15 0.52
N PHE A 203 -3.31 -12.76 -0.13
CA PHE A 203 -3.84 -14.06 0.31
C PHE A 203 -2.96 -15.25 -0.09
N ALA A 204 -2.20 -15.16 -1.16
CA ALA A 204 -1.15 -16.15 -1.46
C ALA A 204 -0.08 -16.18 -0.37
N MET A 205 0.31 -15.02 0.15
CA MET A 205 1.23 -14.91 1.30
C MET A 205 0.60 -15.52 2.56
N ALA A 206 -0.68 -15.25 2.85
CA ALA A 206 -1.37 -15.88 3.97
C ALA A 206 -1.35 -17.42 3.88
N GLY A 207 -1.58 -17.95 2.68
CA GLY A 207 -1.51 -19.39 2.41
C GLY A 207 -0.11 -19.97 2.62
N LYS A 208 0.93 -19.27 2.15
CA LYS A 208 2.33 -19.63 2.39
C LYS A 208 2.64 -19.66 3.88
N MET A 209 2.27 -18.61 4.61
CA MET A 209 2.54 -18.54 6.05
C MET A 209 1.80 -19.61 6.83
N LYS A 210 0.57 -19.98 6.44
CA LYS A 210 -0.12 -21.14 7.03
C LYS A 210 0.66 -22.44 6.82
N ALA A 211 1.18 -22.65 5.62
CA ALA A 211 1.94 -23.87 5.29
C ALA A 211 3.26 -23.95 6.05
N GLU A 212 3.90 -22.81 6.31
CA GLU A 212 5.22 -22.72 6.97
C GLU A 212 5.12 -22.66 8.49
N LEU A 213 4.18 -21.87 9.05
CA LEU A 213 4.06 -21.59 10.48
C LEU A 213 2.90 -22.36 11.15
N GLY A 214 2.04 -23.02 10.38
CA GLY A 214 0.85 -23.70 10.90
C GLY A 214 -0.31 -22.74 11.17
N PRO A 215 -1.35 -23.19 11.93
CA PRO A 215 -2.50 -22.37 12.26
C PRO A 215 -2.09 -21.16 13.14
N MET A 216 -2.79 -20.04 12.93
CA MET A 216 -2.60 -18.84 13.75
C MET A 216 -3.35 -19.00 15.08
N GLU A 217 -2.88 -18.32 16.14
CA GLU A 217 -3.63 -18.22 17.37
C GLU A 217 -5.04 -17.65 17.10
N GLY A 218 -6.08 -18.38 17.52
CA GLY A 218 -7.47 -18.05 17.26
C GLY A 218 -8.08 -18.75 16.05
N ASP A 219 -7.28 -19.44 15.22
CA ASP A 219 -7.78 -20.36 14.19
C ASP A 219 -8.20 -21.69 14.83
N SER A 220 -9.14 -22.39 14.20
CA SER A 220 -9.55 -23.75 14.57
C SER A 220 -9.08 -24.76 13.56
N GLU A 221 -9.27 -26.06 13.83
CA GLU A 221 -8.93 -27.14 12.89
C GLU A 221 -9.70 -27.03 11.57
N GLY A 222 -10.86 -26.40 11.57
CA GLY A 222 -11.74 -26.27 10.40
C GLY A 222 -11.77 -24.89 9.74
N ASP A 223 -11.07 -23.90 10.26
CA ASP A 223 -11.09 -22.54 9.71
C ASP A 223 -9.77 -21.79 9.93
N ASP A 224 -9.55 -20.75 9.12
CA ASP A 224 -8.43 -19.83 9.16
C ASP A 224 -8.90 -18.39 9.40
N ASN A 225 -9.99 -18.22 10.14
CA ASN A 225 -10.66 -16.92 10.27
C ASN A 225 -9.77 -15.85 10.88
N ALA A 226 -8.94 -16.18 11.88
CA ALA A 226 -8.04 -15.21 12.51
C ALA A 226 -7.00 -14.71 11.50
N ARG A 227 -6.37 -15.62 10.74
CA ARG A 227 -5.41 -15.23 9.69
C ARG A 227 -6.09 -14.45 8.57
N VAL A 228 -7.23 -14.91 8.07
CA VAL A 228 -8.00 -14.23 7.02
C VAL A 228 -8.34 -12.80 7.42
N LEU A 229 -8.83 -12.59 8.65
CA LEU A 229 -9.17 -11.26 9.15
C LEU A 229 -7.93 -10.37 9.30
N ARG A 230 -6.81 -10.90 9.77
CA ARG A 230 -5.53 -10.17 9.85
C ARG A 230 -5.08 -9.67 8.47
N TYR A 231 -5.13 -10.52 7.47
CA TYR A 231 -4.73 -10.19 6.11
C TYR A 231 -5.76 -9.29 5.39
N MET A 232 -7.05 -9.48 5.66
CA MET A 232 -8.09 -8.57 5.17
C MET A 232 -7.91 -7.15 5.71
N ALA A 233 -7.57 -7.01 7.00
CA ALA A 233 -7.36 -5.70 7.61
C ALA A 233 -6.25 -4.90 6.90
N LYS A 234 -5.21 -5.57 6.35
CA LYS A 234 -4.12 -4.94 5.60
C LYS A 234 -4.55 -4.28 4.29
N LEU A 235 -5.66 -4.75 3.72
CA LEU A 235 -6.24 -4.27 2.46
C LEU A 235 -7.38 -3.28 2.65
N THR A 236 -7.93 -3.19 3.86
CA THR A 236 -9.18 -2.49 4.12
C THR A 236 -9.04 -1.43 5.22
N ILE A 237 -9.24 -1.82 6.48
CA ILE A 237 -9.33 -0.88 7.59
C ILE A 237 -7.97 -0.22 7.92
N ASN A 238 -6.86 -0.93 7.81
CA ASN A 238 -5.56 -0.38 8.19
C ASN A 238 -5.10 0.75 7.25
N PRO A 239 -5.14 0.63 5.91
CA PRO A 239 -4.87 1.77 5.04
C PRO A 239 -5.89 2.91 5.23
N ALA A 240 -7.15 2.59 5.57
CA ALA A 240 -8.16 3.61 5.86
C ALA A 240 -7.83 4.39 7.16
N ILE A 241 -7.33 3.72 8.20
CA ILE A 241 -6.82 4.37 9.42
C ILE A 241 -5.61 5.24 9.08
N ALA A 242 -4.61 4.66 8.41
CA ALA A 242 -3.36 5.34 8.10
C ALA A 242 -3.56 6.66 7.34
N HIS A 243 -4.54 6.71 6.42
CA HIS A 243 -4.82 7.87 5.59
C HIS A 243 -6.05 8.69 6.03
N GLY A 244 -6.63 8.40 7.20
CA GLY A 244 -7.73 9.19 7.75
C GLY A 244 -9.07 8.99 7.04
N LEU A 245 -9.31 7.81 6.45
CA LEU A 245 -10.49 7.46 5.67
C LEU A 245 -11.47 6.57 6.45
N SER A 246 -11.09 6.07 7.61
CA SER A 246 -11.77 4.99 8.34
C SER A 246 -13.19 5.34 8.81
N HIS A 247 -13.56 6.61 8.79
CA HIS A 247 -14.91 7.05 9.11
C HIS A 247 -15.91 6.88 7.94
N GLU A 248 -15.42 6.65 6.73
CA GLU A 248 -16.25 6.46 5.52
C GLU A 248 -16.11 5.04 4.94
N VAL A 249 -14.91 4.44 5.02
CA VAL A 249 -14.55 3.17 4.37
C VAL A 249 -13.68 2.28 5.26
N GLY A 250 -13.42 1.07 4.80
CA GLY A 250 -12.44 0.15 5.39
C GLY A 250 -13.04 -0.92 6.30
N SER A 251 -14.31 -0.80 6.70
CA SER A 251 -15.02 -1.81 7.49
C SER A 251 -16.50 -1.83 7.17
N ILE A 252 -17.17 -2.93 7.48
CA ILE A 252 -18.62 -3.08 7.32
C ILE A 252 -19.28 -2.62 8.61
N GLU A 253 -19.66 -1.35 8.64
CA GLU A 253 -20.30 -0.69 9.78
C GLU A 253 -21.42 0.23 9.30
N ALA A 254 -22.48 0.36 10.11
CA ALA A 254 -23.57 1.29 9.83
C ALA A 254 -23.04 2.73 9.73
N GLY A 255 -23.43 3.44 8.68
CA GLY A 255 -22.99 4.81 8.40
C GLY A 255 -21.80 4.95 7.46
N LYS A 256 -21.09 3.86 7.16
CA LYS A 256 -20.03 3.85 6.14
C LYS A 256 -20.57 3.48 4.76
N LEU A 257 -19.78 3.77 3.73
CA LEU A 257 -20.09 3.38 2.37
C LEU A 257 -20.21 1.86 2.25
N ALA A 258 -21.27 1.40 1.59
CA ALA A 258 -21.49 -0.02 1.31
C ALA A 258 -20.65 -0.49 0.13
N ASP A 259 -19.32 -0.36 0.26
CA ASP A 259 -18.33 -0.90 -0.67
C ASP A 259 -18.01 -2.33 -0.24
N ILE A 260 -18.72 -3.29 -0.82
CA ILE A 260 -18.76 -4.67 -0.35
C ILE A 260 -18.37 -5.61 -1.47
N VAL A 261 -17.51 -6.58 -1.15
CA VAL A 261 -17.12 -7.65 -2.07
C VAL A 261 -17.66 -8.98 -1.54
N LEU A 262 -18.40 -9.69 -2.37
CA LEU A 262 -18.88 -11.05 -2.10
C LEU A 262 -17.98 -12.06 -2.84
N TRP A 263 -17.51 -13.04 -2.10
CA TRP A 263 -16.64 -14.09 -2.61
C TRP A 263 -17.33 -15.45 -2.48
N ARG A 264 -17.13 -16.30 -3.46
CA ARG A 264 -17.27 -17.75 -3.23
C ARG A 264 -16.03 -18.23 -2.49
N PRO A 265 -16.16 -19.10 -1.45
CA PRO A 265 -15.01 -19.52 -0.65
C PRO A 265 -13.85 -20.10 -1.48
N GLU A 266 -14.15 -20.88 -2.50
CA GLU A 266 -13.17 -21.50 -3.40
C GLU A 266 -12.39 -20.50 -4.27
N PHE A 267 -12.86 -19.25 -4.42
CA PHE A 267 -12.23 -18.17 -5.18
C PHE A 267 -11.85 -16.98 -4.32
N PHE A 268 -11.86 -17.17 -2.99
CA PHE A 268 -11.56 -16.09 -2.06
C PHE A 268 -10.20 -15.47 -2.32
N GLY A 269 -10.17 -14.14 -2.38
CA GLY A 269 -8.94 -13.38 -2.65
C GLY A 269 -8.51 -13.32 -4.14
N ALA A 270 -9.14 -14.10 -5.02
CA ALA A 270 -8.77 -14.14 -6.44
C ALA A 270 -9.87 -13.59 -7.36
N LYS A 271 -11.10 -14.13 -7.25
CA LYS A 271 -12.20 -13.79 -8.16
C LYS A 271 -13.46 -13.45 -7.38
N PRO A 272 -13.87 -12.17 -7.31
CA PRO A 272 -15.11 -11.80 -6.64
C PRO A 272 -16.34 -12.31 -7.40
N GLN A 273 -17.38 -12.70 -6.66
CA GLN A 273 -18.69 -13.06 -7.22
C GLN A 273 -19.50 -11.80 -7.56
N LEU A 274 -19.43 -10.80 -6.66
CA LEU A 274 -20.14 -9.55 -6.81
C LEU A 274 -19.36 -8.45 -6.10
N VAL A 275 -19.27 -7.27 -6.72
CA VAL A 275 -18.75 -6.06 -6.10
C VAL A 275 -19.85 -5.02 -6.04
N LEU A 276 -20.16 -4.56 -4.85
CA LEU A 276 -21.05 -3.44 -4.60
C LEU A 276 -20.22 -2.18 -4.33
N LYS A 277 -20.58 -1.11 -5.02
CA LYS A 277 -20.03 0.22 -4.79
C LYS A 277 -21.12 1.13 -4.23
N SER A 278 -20.99 1.58 -2.99
CA SER A 278 -22.05 2.31 -2.27
C SER A 278 -23.41 1.58 -2.31
N GLY A 279 -23.38 0.24 -2.24
CA GLY A 279 -24.58 -0.59 -2.37
C GLY A 279 -25.07 -0.83 -3.79
N PHE A 280 -24.47 -0.19 -4.79
CA PHE A 280 -24.83 -0.37 -6.19
C PHE A 280 -23.94 -1.44 -6.86
N PRO A 281 -24.50 -2.40 -7.64
CA PRO A 281 -23.67 -3.41 -8.32
C PRO A 281 -22.72 -2.74 -9.34
N ALA A 282 -21.41 -2.98 -9.17
CA ALA A 282 -20.37 -2.43 -10.04
C ALA A 282 -19.66 -3.52 -10.86
N TYR A 283 -19.69 -4.76 -10.37
CA TYR A 283 -19.14 -5.93 -11.04
C TYR A 283 -19.89 -7.17 -10.56
N GLY A 284 -20.09 -8.13 -11.44
CA GLY A 284 -20.64 -9.46 -11.11
C GLY A 284 -20.22 -10.48 -12.13
N VAL A 285 -20.13 -11.74 -11.72
CA VAL A 285 -19.88 -12.84 -12.63
C VAL A 285 -21.11 -13.06 -13.51
N VAL A 286 -20.91 -13.09 -14.81
CA VAL A 286 -21.96 -13.35 -15.80
C VAL A 286 -21.88 -14.82 -16.23
N GLY A 287 -22.94 -15.57 -16.01
CA GLY A 287 -23.02 -16.99 -16.34
C GLY A 287 -22.29 -17.89 -15.33
N ASP A 288 -22.03 -19.13 -15.74
CA ASP A 288 -21.25 -20.08 -14.96
C ASP A 288 -19.76 -19.79 -15.09
N PRO A 289 -19.05 -19.48 -14.00
CA PRO A 289 -17.62 -19.23 -14.04
C PRO A 289 -16.80 -20.41 -14.59
N ASN A 290 -17.31 -21.63 -14.45
CA ASN A 290 -16.66 -22.83 -14.95
C ASN A 290 -16.88 -23.06 -16.45
N ALA A 291 -17.85 -22.37 -17.03
CA ALA A 291 -18.15 -22.45 -18.46
C ALA A 291 -17.41 -21.39 -19.28
N ALA A 292 -16.65 -20.51 -18.62
CA ALA A 292 -15.83 -19.51 -19.30
C ALA A 292 -14.75 -20.21 -20.12
N THR A 293 -14.74 -19.97 -21.41
CA THR A 293 -13.63 -20.36 -22.30
C THR A 293 -12.41 -19.53 -21.96
N ASP A 294 -11.26 -20.15 -21.89
CA ASP A 294 -9.99 -19.44 -21.80
C ASP A 294 -9.91 -18.46 -22.97
N THR A 295 -9.70 -17.19 -22.66
CA THR A 295 -9.44 -16.17 -23.66
C THR A 295 -7.94 -15.97 -23.80
N CYS A 296 -7.47 -15.88 -25.04
CA CYS A 296 -6.06 -15.64 -25.33
C CYS A 296 -5.62 -14.21 -25.01
N GLU A 297 -6.57 -13.34 -24.69
CA GLU A 297 -6.34 -11.92 -24.45
C GLU A 297 -6.84 -11.51 -23.08
N PRO A 298 -6.19 -10.53 -22.40
CA PRO A 298 -6.69 -10.00 -21.18
C PRO A 298 -8.08 -9.39 -21.40
N LEU A 299 -9.08 -9.91 -20.68
CA LEU A 299 -10.40 -9.29 -20.63
C LEU A 299 -10.28 -7.98 -19.85
N VAL A 300 -10.43 -6.88 -20.54
CA VAL A 300 -10.62 -5.58 -19.88
C VAL A 300 -12.10 -5.47 -19.53
N LEU A 301 -12.45 -5.91 -18.32
CA LEU A 301 -13.79 -5.72 -17.80
C LEU A 301 -13.89 -4.30 -17.23
N GLY A 302 -14.65 -3.46 -17.93
CA GLY A 302 -15.06 -2.16 -17.41
C GLY A 302 -16.10 -2.29 -16.30
N PRO A 303 -16.52 -1.18 -15.68
CA PRO A 303 -17.66 -1.14 -14.77
C PRO A 303 -18.93 -1.74 -15.43
N GLN A 304 -19.68 -2.50 -14.63
CA GLN A 304 -20.90 -3.18 -15.08
C GLN A 304 -22.16 -2.57 -14.45
N PHE A 305 -23.32 -3.06 -14.85
CA PHE A 305 -24.63 -2.75 -14.26
C PHE A 305 -24.99 -1.26 -14.18
N GLY A 306 -24.40 -0.41 -15.01
CA GLY A 306 -24.62 1.01 -14.97
C GLY A 306 -23.69 1.78 -14.01
N ALA A 307 -22.74 1.13 -13.35
CA ALA A 307 -21.71 1.76 -12.55
C ALA A 307 -20.64 2.47 -13.41
N HIS A 308 -21.06 3.11 -14.49
CA HIS A 308 -20.20 3.81 -15.45
C HIS A 308 -20.82 5.16 -15.84
N GLY A 309 -20.11 5.95 -16.63
CA GLY A 309 -20.53 7.30 -17.02
C GLY A 309 -20.71 8.20 -15.80
N ALA A 310 -21.78 8.95 -15.77
CA ALA A 310 -22.05 9.89 -14.66
C ALA A 310 -22.28 9.20 -13.31
N THR A 311 -22.84 7.98 -13.31
CA THR A 311 -23.13 7.21 -12.10
C THR A 311 -21.83 6.85 -11.34
N ALA A 312 -20.73 6.65 -12.03
CA ALA A 312 -19.46 6.32 -11.41
C ALA A 312 -19.04 7.36 -10.34
N ALA A 313 -19.19 8.63 -10.66
CA ALA A 313 -18.90 9.71 -9.70
C ALA A 313 -19.94 9.77 -8.56
N ASP A 314 -21.23 9.57 -8.88
CA ASP A 314 -22.31 9.71 -7.92
C ASP A 314 -22.27 8.64 -6.80
N ILE A 315 -21.75 7.44 -7.08
CA ILE A 315 -21.56 6.34 -6.11
C ILE A 315 -20.19 6.31 -5.46
N SER A 316 -19.38 7.34 -5.66
CA SER A 316 -17.99 7.40 -5.18
C SER A 316 -17.72 8.67 -4.40
N VAL A 317 -16.64 8.67 -3.63
CA VAL A 317 -16.18 9.85 -2.88
C VAL A 317 -14.78 10.26 -3.29
N ALA A 318 -14.49 11.54 -3.10
CA ALA A 318 -13.15 12.12 -3.20
C ALA A 318 -12.69 12.54 -1.81
N PHE A 319 -11.58 11.96 -1.34
CA PHE A 319 -10.96 12.33 -0.08
C PHE A 319 -9.99 13.48 -0.28
N VAL A 320 -10.13 14.51 0.52
CA VAL A 320 -9.35 15.75 0.44
C VAL A 320 -8.96 16.24 1.84
N ALA A 321 -8.00 17.12 1.95
CA ALA A 321 -7.72 17.79 3.21
C ALA A 321 -8.90 18.71 3.62
N GLN A 322 -9.14 18.89 4.92
CA GLN A 322 -10.20 19.76 5.43
C GLN A 322 -10.09 21.19 4.86
N VAL A 323 -8.88 21.73 4.76
CA VAL A 323 -8.61 23.07 4.24
C VAL A 323 -9.13 23.27 2.80
N ALA A 324 -9.18 22.20 1.99
CA ALA A 324 -9.77 22.28 0.65
C ALA A 324 -11.30 22.49 0.70
N LEU A 325 -11.99 21.91 1.68
CA LEU A 325 -13.42 22.10 1.88
C LEU A 325 -13.74 23.52 2.42
N ASP A 326 -12.89 24.02 3.30
CA ASP A 326 -13.06 25.35 3.92
C ASP A 326 -12.96 26.49 2.89
N GLN A 327 -12.24 26.28 1.79
CA GLN A 327 -12.11 27.26 0.70
C GLN A 327 -13.29 27.28 -0.28
N GLY A 328 -14.28 26.42 -0.09
CA GLY A 328 -15.45 26.32 -0.92
C GLY A 328 -15.34 25.31 -2.06
N ASN A 329 -16.43 24.61 -2.28
CA ASN A 329 -16.52 23.45 -3.18
C ASN A 329 -16.36 23.75 -4.68
N ASP A 330 -16.46 25.00 -5.09
CA ASP A 330 -16.60 25.36 -6.51
C ASP A 330 -15.30 25.24 -7.32
N LYS A 331 -14.18 25.07 -6.63
CA LYS A 331 -12.85 25.05 -7.27
C LYS A 331 -12.39 23.67 -7.72
N MET A 332 -13.00 22.59 -7.23
CA MET A 332 -12.58 21.23 -7.56
C MET A 332 -13.46 20.62 -8.67
N PRO A 333 -12.89 20.28 -9.81
CA PRO A 333 -13.63 19.79 -10.97
C PRO A 333 -13.95 18.29 -10.83
N THR A 334 -14.66 17.90 -9.79
CA THR A 334 -15.18 16.54 -9.60
C THR A 334 -16.63 16.59 -9.17
N ARG A 335 -17.41 15.65 -9.68
CA ARG A 335 -18.82 15.44 -9.30
C ARG A 335 -18.95 14.62 -8.02
N ARG A 336 -17.88 13.94 -7.58
CA ARG A 336 -17.89 13.13 -6.36
C ARG A 336 -18.23 13.96 -5.12
N ARG A 337 -18.92 13.35 -4.18
CA ARG A 337 -19.01 13.90 -2.82
C ARG A 337 -17.58 13.98 -2.24
N ARG A 338 -17.22 15.14 -1.73
CA ARG A 338 -15.92 15.37 -1.11
C ARG A 338 -16.00 15.09 0.38
N VAL A 339 -14.99 14.44 0.90
CA VAL A 339 -14.90 14.03 2.31
C VAL A 339 -13.53 14.41 2.84
N ALA A 340 -13.50 15.08 3.98
CA ALA A 340 -12.24 15.41 4.63
C ALA A 340 -11.56 14.16 5.20
N VAL A 341 -10.26 14.01 4.97
CA VAL A 341 -9.43 13.10 5.76
C VAL A 341 -9.26 13.64 7.17
N ARG A 342 -9.10 12.75 8.16
CA ARG A 342 -8.95 13.16 9.56
C ARG A 342 -8.37 12.04 10.43
N GLY A 343 -7.72 12.43 11.54
CA GLY A 343 -7.17 11.49 12.49
C GLY A 343 -5.96 10.74 11.96
N THR A 344 -5.13 11.43 11.17
CA THR A 344 -3.92 10.85 10.58
C THR A 344 -2.67 11.07 11.45
N ARG A 345 -2.77 11.91 12.47
CA ARG A 345 -1.65 12.28 13.33
C ARG A 345 -1.75 11.63 14.69
N GLY A 346 -0.61 11.40 15.34
CA GLY A 346 -0.53 10.74 16.63
C GLY A 346 -0.92 9.27 16.63
N ILE A 347 -0.95 8.64 15.46
CA ILE A 347 -1.24 7.21 15.28
C ILE A 347 0.03 6.43 14.87
N GLY A 348 -0.02 5.12 15.10
CA GLY A 348 1.07 4.22 14.76
C GLY A 348 0.57 2.78 14.58
N PRO A 349 1.46 1.79 14.54
CA PRO A 349 1.07 0.37 14.43
C PRO A 349 0.07 -0.08 15.50
N ALA A 350 0.15 0.47 16.72
CA ALA A 350 -0.77 0.13 17.82
C ALA A 350 -2.25 0.46 17.53
N ASP A 351 -2.51 1.38 16.61
CA ASP A 351 -3.86 1.78 16.22
C ASP A 351 -4.45 0.92 15.10
N LEU A 352 -3.61 0.09 14.47
CA LEU A 352 -4.02 -0.77 13.36
C LEU A 352 -4.78 -2.00 13.87
N ARG A 353 -5.79 -2.42 13.13
CA ARG A 353 -6.60 -3.59 13.47
C ARG A 353 -5.85 -4.88 13.16
N LEU A 354 -5.75 -5.77 14.14
CA LEU A 354 -5.13 -7.11 14.05
C LEU A 354 -3.65 -7.12 13.57
N ASN A 355 -3.02 -5.95 13.49
CA ASN A 355 -1.66 -5.75 12.99
C ASN A 355 -0.94 -4.68 13.82
N SER A 356 -0.94 -4.86 15.12
CA SER A 356 -0.44 -3.88 16.08
C SER A 356 0.90 -4.27 16.72
N ARG A 357 1.57 -5.30 16.20
CA ARG A 357 2.85 -5.75 16.72
C ARG A 357 3.92 -4.68 16.48
N THR A 358 4.59 -4.29 17.55
CA THR A 358 5.81 -3.49 17.55
C THR A 358 6.95 -4.29 18.16
N GLY A 359 8.18 -3.90 17.94
CA GLY A 359 9.35 -4.56 18.51
C GLY A 359 10.64 -4.01 17.92
N SER A 360 11.78 -4.43 18.44
CA SER A 360 13.07 -4.07 17.87
C SER A 360 13.34 -4.95 16.65
N ILE A 361 13.25 -4.35 15.48
CA ILE A 361 13.66 -5.01 14.22
C ILE A 361 15.08 -4.57 13.90
N ASP A 362 15.99 -5.53 13.80
CA ASP A 362 17.36 -5.30 13.38
C ASP A 362 17.65 -6.07 12.10
N VAL A 363 18.42 -5.44 11.21
CA VAL A 363 18.85 -6.01 9.93
C VAL A 363 20.36 -5.96 9.84
N ASP A 364 20.98 -7.11 9.75
CA ASP A 364 22.41 -7.21 9.44
C ASP A 364 22.63 -6.87 7.96
N GLN A 365 23.26 -5.74 7.70
CA GLN A 365 23.43 -5.22 6.34
C GLN A 365 24.35 -6.07 5.47
N ALA A 366 25.24 -6.86 6.08
CA ALA A 366 26.19 -7.72 5.34
C ALA A 366 25.56 -9.06 4.94
N THR A 367 24.73 -9.62 5.81
CA THR A 367 24.12 -10.94 5.60
C THR A 367 22.66 -10.90 5.18
N GLY A 368 21.98 -9.78 5.39
CA GLY A 368 20.52 -9.63 5.20
C GLY A 368 19.71 -10.37 6.28
N LEU A 369 20.34 -10.85 7.37
CA LEU A 369 19.63 -11.48 8.47
C LEU A 369 18.77 -10.44 9.20
N VAL A 370 17.50 -10.79 9.42
CA VAL A 370 16.55 -9.97 10.15
C VAL A 370 16.22 -10.63 11.49
N THR A 371 16.13 -9.82 12.54
CA THR A 371 15.66 -10.27 13.85
C THR A 371 14.52 -9.35 14.33
N LEU A 372 13.60 -9.91 15.11
CA LEU A 372 12.57 -9.19 15.84
C LEU A 372 12.74 -9.50 17.32
N ASP A 373 13.01 -8.49 18.14
CA ASP A 373 13.29 -8.63 19.59
C ASP A 373 14.47 -9.60 19.87
N GLY A 374 15.42 -9.72 18.94
CA GLY A 374 16.56 -10.60 18.98
C GLY A 374 16.33 -12.00 18.38
N ASP A 375 15.10 -12.40 18.12
CA ASP A 375 14.78 -13.70 17.50
C ASP A 375 14.88 -13.61 15.98
N PRO A 376 15.52 -14.58 15.30
CA PRO A 376 15.62 -14.60 13.85
C PRO A 376 14.24 -14.68 13.17
N VAL A 377 14.02 -13.79 12.20
CA VAL A 377 12.82 -13.75 11.37
C VAL A 377 13.22 -14.09 9.93
N ARG A 378 12.79 -15.24 9.47
CA ARG A 378 13.07 -15.69 8.10
C ARG A 378 12.00 -16.61 7.59
N SER A 379 11.82 -16.64 6.27
CA SER A 379 10.98 -17.57 5.55
C SER A 379 11.75 -18.12 4.35
N GLU A 380 11.51 -19.35 4.00
CA GLU A 380 12.11 -19.95 2.81
C GLU A 380 11.32 -19.56 1.54
N PRO A 381 12.01 -19.47 0.39
CA PRO A 381 11.31 -19.15 -0.85
C PRO A 381 10.36 -20.30 -1.25
N ALA A 382 9.10 -19.98 -1.50
CA ALA A 382 8.13 -20.98 -1.90
C ALA A 382 8.38 -21.47 -3.33
N ASP A 383 8.31 -22.79 -3.54
CA ASP A 383 8.36 -23.40 -4.88
C ASP A 383 7.07 -23.19 -5.67
N SER A 384 5.96 -23.07 -4.98
CA SER A 384 4.64 -22.79 -5.55
C SER A 384 3.81 -21.94 -4.61
N VAL A 385 2.95 -21.12 -5.18
CA VAL A 385 2.00 -20.30 -4.43
C VAL A 385 0.58 -20.56 -4.94
N SER A 386 -0.38 -20.54 -4.01
CA SER A 386 -1.79 -20.65 -4.35
C SER A 386 -2.30 -19.39 -5.09
N LEU A 387 -3.47 -19.50 -5.70
CA LEU A 387 -4.18 -18.42 -6.40
C LEU A 387 -3.44 -17.81 -7.59
N ASN A 388 -2.36 -18.41 -8.05
CA ASN A 388 -1.60 -17.87 -9.16
C ASN A 388 -2.44 -17.91 -10.46
N ARG A 389 -2.52 -16.77 -11.15
CA ARG A 389 -3.24 -16.55 -12.41
C ARG A 389 -4.77 -16.67 -12.38
N LEU A 390 -5.40 -17.01 -11.26
CA LEU A 390 -6.87 -17.15 -11.20
C LEU A 390 -7.64 -15.85 -11.50
N TYR A 391 -7.02 -14.71 -11.31
CA TYR A 391 -7.64 -13.41 -11.57
C TYR A 391 -7.65 -13.00 -13.05
N PHE A 392 -7.00 -13.75 -13.91
CA PHE A 392 -7.08 -13.56 -15.37
C PHE A 392 -8.27 -14.27 -16.03
N LEU A 393 -9.04 -15.03 -15.27
CA LEU A 393 -10.15 -15.84 -15.78
C LEU A 393 -11.49 -15.12 -15.68
#